data_4123c94d25a4e980081c1a6423e60442
#
_entry.id   4123c94d25a4e980081c1a6423e60442
#
_cell.length_a   1.000
_cell.length_b   1.000
_cell.length_c   1.000
_cell.angle_alpha   90.00
_cell.angle_beta   90.00
_cell.angle_gamma   90.00
#
_symmetry.space_group_name_H-M   'P 1'
#
loop_
_entity.id
_entity.type
_entity.pdbx_description
1 polymer ?
#
loop_
_entity_poly.entity_id
_entity_poly.type
_entity_poly.pdbx_seq_one_letter_code
_entity_poly.pdbx_strand_id
1 'polypeptide(L)'
;VKKLTVIGAGGQMGQWFTKYFAGPDYEITGYDSETTNFGKNVIVSESLVGAILKADYVILCTPTRRTPEIIRLIAKEMKRGTYLIEISSEKSKVVSSLGKVPDKINPICIHPMFGPG
;
A
#
# COMPACT_ATOMS: atom_id res chain seq x y z
N VAL A 1 1.33 3.03 -18.31
CA VAL A 1 0.68 3.39 -17.03
C VAL A 1 1.12 2.39 -15.95
N LYS A 2 1.58 2.90 -14.82
CA LYS A 2 1.94 2.08 -13.67
C LYS A 2 0.72 1.84 -12.78
N LYS A 3 0.64 0.67 -12.19
CA LYS A 3 -0.45 0.29 -11.29
C LYS A 3 -0.01 0.47 -9.84
N LEU A 4 -0.67 1.39 -9.15
CA LEU A 4 -0.39 1.72 -7.75
C LEU A 4 -1.58 1.28 -6.89
N THR A 5 -1.30 0.48 -5.87
CA THR A 5 -2.32 0.10 -4.89
C THR A 5 -2.01 0.78 -3.56
N VAL A 6 -3.05 1.36 -2.95
CA VAL A 6 -2.96 1.96 -1.62
C VAL A 6 -3.82 1.12 -0.67
N ILE A 7 -3.16 0.49 0.30
CA ILE A 7 -3.84 -0.25 1.36
C ILE A 7 -4.02 0.70 2.54
N GLY A 8 -5.24 0.79 3.07
CA GLY A 8 -5.58 1.83 4.03
C GLY A 8 -5.98 3.12 3.33
N ALA A 9 -6.58 3.00 2.16
CA ALA A 9 -6.88 4.14 1.29
C ALA A 9 -7.89 5.13 1.90
N GLY A 10 -8.69 4.70 2.86
CA GLY A 10 -9.68 5.56 3.53
C GLY A 10 -9.10 6.42 4.65
N GLY A 11 -7.89 6.14 5.13
CA GLY A 11 -7.25 6.95 6.16
C GLY A 11 -6.63 8.22 5.60
N GLN A 12 -6.08 9.06 6.49
CA GLN A 12 -5.51 10.35 6.10
C GLN A 12 -4.35 10.20 5.12
N MET A 13 -3.38 9.35 5.44
CA MET A 13 -2.23 9.14 4.54
C MET A 13 -2.65 8.46 3.25
N GLY A 14 -3.57 7.50 3.33
CA GLY A 14 -4.08 6.83 2.13
C GLY A 14 -4.74 7.82 1.17
N GLN A 15 -5.56 8.70 1.69
CA GLN A 15 -6.21 9.73 0.88
C GLN A 15 -5.18 10.71 0.31
N TRP A 16 -4.16 11.07 1.09
CA TRP A 16 -3.10 11.94 0.62
C TRP A 16 -2.37 11.32 -0.59
N PHE A 17 -1.98 10.04 -0.48
CA PHE A 17 -1.28 9.36 -1.57
C PHE A 17 -2.15 9.20 -2.81
N THR A 18 -3.43 8.86 -2.64
CA THR A 18 -4.32 8.71 -3.81
C THR A 18 -4.50 10.03 -4.54
N LYS A 19 -4.53 11.15 -3.83
CA LYS A 19 -4.60 12.48 -4.45
C LYS A 19 -3.27 12.88 -5.09
N TYR A 20 -2.17 12.62 -4.40
CA TYR A 20 -0.85 13.01 -4.89
C TYR A 20 -0.51 12.33 -6.21
N PHE A 21 -0.83 11.06 -6.35
CA PHE A 21 -0.52 10.30 -7.55
C PHE A 21 -1.64 10.29 -8.59
N ALA A 22 -2.75 10.99 -8.32
CA ALA A 22 -3.83 11.11 -9.30
C ALA A 22 -3.32 11.75 -10.59
N GLY A 23 -3.69 11.18 -11.72
CA GLY A 23 -3.27 11.69 -13.01
C GLY A 23 -3.09 10.57 -14.02
N PRO A 24 -2.55 10.89 -15.21
CA PRO A 24 -2.49 9.91 -16.29
C PRO A 24 -1.40 8.84 -16.13
N ASP A 25 -0.42 9.04 -15.22
CA ASP A 25 0.72 8.15 -15.11
C ASP A 25 0.46 6.91 -14.26
N TYR A 26 -0.56 6.96 -13.40
CA TYR A 26 -0.86 5.87 -12.47
C TYR A 26 -2.32 5.47 -12.53
N GLU A 27 -2.55 4.16 -12.57
CA GLU A 27 -3.87 3.59 -12.29
C GLU A 27 -3.89 3.25 -10.81
N ILE A 28 -4.75 3.92 -10.04
CA ILE A 28 -4.77 3.80 -8.58
C ILE A 28 -5.89 2.88 -8.13
N THR A 29 -5.55 1.85 -7.38
CA THR A 29 -6.50 0.96 -6.71
C THR A 29 -6.42 1.19 -5.22
N GLY A 30 -7.56 1.32 -4.56
CA GLY A 30 -7.63 1.48 -3.11
C GLY A 30 -8.31 0.31 -2.43
N TYR A 31 -7.80 -0.05 -1.27
CA TYR A 31 -8.44 -1.01 -0.38
C TYR A 31 -8.42 -0.48 1.04
N ASP A 32 -9.53 -0.65 1.77
CA ASP A 32 -9.65 -0.30 3.17
C ASP A 32 -10.65 -1.24 3.82
N SER A 33 -10.36 -1.71 5.02
CA SER A 33 -11.25 -2.64 5.72
C SER A 33 -12.53 -1.99 6.23
N GLU A 34 -12.57 -0.66 6.30
CA GLU A 34 -13.67 0.07 6.94
C GLU A 34 -14.51 0.91 5.99
N THR A 35 -13.99 1.26 4.83
CA THR A 35 -14.69 2.14 3.90
C THR A 35 -14.30 1.85 2.45
N THR A 36 -15.21 2.19 1.54
CA THR A 36 -14.94 2.17 0.10
C THR A 36 -14.94 3.58 -0.50
N ASN A 37 -15.00 4.61 0.34
CA ASN A 37 -15.05 6.00 -0.11
C ASN A 37 -13.65 6.58 -0.24
N PHE A 38 -13.05 6.44 -1.41
CA PHE A 38 -11.67 6.86 -1.68
C PHE A 38 -11.54 8.08 -2.60
N GLY A 39 -12.67 8.67 -3.00
CA GLY A 39 -12.65 9.77 -3.96
C GLY A 39 -12.76 9.29 -5.41
N LYS A 40 -12.65 10.25 -6.32
CA LYS A 40 -12.82 10.02 -7.75
C LYS A 40 -11.63 9.26 -8.30
N ASN A 41 -11.50 8.75 -9.35
CA ASN A 41 -10.30 8.22 -10.02
C ASN A 41 -9.55 7.12 -9.25
N VAL A 42 -10.19 6.54 -8.24
CA VAL A 42 -9.61 5.42 -7.49
C VAL A 42 -10.48 4.20 -7.73
N ILE A 43 -9.87 3.13 -8.22
CA ILE A 43 -10.54 1.85 -8.40
C ILE A 43 -10.70 1.21 -7.02
N VAL A 44 -11.93 0.92 -6.62
CA VAL A 44 -12.19 0.30 -5.34
C VAL A 44 -12.02 -1.21 -5.46
N SER A 45 -11.17 -1.78 -4.62
CA SER A 45 -11.08 -3.24 -4.47
C SER A 45 -11.72 -3.62 -3.15
N GLU A 46 -12.59 -4.61 -3.17
CA GLU A 46 -13.22 -5.14 -1.96
C GLU A 46 -12.42 -6.28 -1.35
N SER A 47 -11.36 -6.71 -2.01
CA SER A 47 -10.49 -7.79 -1.56
C SER A 47 -9.07 -7.26 -1.40
N LEU A 48 -8.46 -7.57 -0.24
CA LEU A 48 -7.06 -7.21 0.01
C LEU A 48 -6.14 -7.86 -1.01
N VAL A 49 -6.27 -9.15 -1.23
CA VAL A 49 -5.44 -9.86 -2.20
C VAL A 49 -5.72 -9.38 -3.62
N GLY A 50 -7.00 -9.20 -3.96
CA GLY A 50 -7.38 -8.68 -5.28
C GLY A 50 -6.75 -7.33 -5.59
N ALA A 51 -6.56 -6.49 -4.57
CA ALA A 51 -6.00 -5.16 -4.75
C ALA A 51 -4.52 -5.18 -5.16
N ILE A 52 -3.77 -6.24 -4.82
CA ILE A 52 -2.30 -6.23 -4.97
C ILE A 52 -1.79 -7.15 -6.10
N LEU A 53 -2.62 -8.01 -6.66
CA LEU A 53 -2.16 -9.04 -7.59
C LEU A 53 -1.42 -8.50 -8.81
N LYS A 54 -1.86 -7.38 -9.36
CA LYS A 54 -1.28 -6.81 -10.57
C LYS A 54 -0.52 -5.51 -10.32
N ALA A 55 -0.34 -5.15 -9.05
CA ALA A 55 0.27 -3.88 -8.70
C ALA A 55 1.76 -3.84 -9.03
N ASP A 56 2.21 -2.70 -9.52
CA ASP A 56 3.64 -2.39 -9.66
C ASP A 56 4.17 -1.83 -8.34
N TYR A 57 3.33 -1.05 -7.65
CA TYR A 57 3.66 -0.44 -6.36
C TYR A 57 2.51 -0.69 -5.38
N VAL A 58 2.84 -1.08 -4.17
CA VAL A 58 1.86 -1.21 -3.08
C VAL A 58 2.34 -0.33 -1.93
N ILE A 59 1.51 0.64 -1.54
CA ILE A 59 1.80 1.53 -0.42
C ILE A 59 0.91 1.12 0.76
N LEU A 60 1.54 0.82 1.89
CA LEU A 60 0.82 0.44 3.12
C LEU A 60 0.62 1.66 4.00
N CYS A 61 -0.64 2.12 4.07
CA CYS A 61 -1.07 3.23 4.91
C CYS A 61 -1.92 2.73 6.08
N THR A 62 -1.60 1.55 6.58
CA THR A 62 -2.34 0.88 7.64
C THR A 62 -1.79 1.23 9.02
N PRO A 63 -2.61 1.06 10.09
CA PRO A 63 -2.08 1.22 11.44
C PRO A 63 -0.87 0.32 11.67
N THR A 64 0.15 0.85 12.34
CA THR A 64 1.43 0.15 12.55
C THR A 64 1.25 -1.26 13.10
N ARG A 65 0.33 -1.43 14.06
CA ARG A 65 0.10 -2.73 14.68
C ARG A 65 -0.45 -3.80 13.73
N ARG A 66 -1.10 -3.39 12.64
CA ARG A 66 -1.70 -4.31 11.66
C ARG A 66 -0.79 -4.57 10.47
N THR A 67 0.16 -3.71 10.24
CA THR A 67 1.01 -3.78 9.06
C THR A 67 1.79 -5.10 8.93
N PRO A 68 2.41 -5.65 9.99
CA PRO A 68 3.11 -6.94 9.86
C PRO A 68 2.21 -8.08 9.39
N GLU A 69 0.99 -8.15 9.89
CA GLU A 69 0.06 -9.19 9.47
C GLU A 69 -0.35 -9.02 8.01
N ILE A 70 -0.61 -7.78 7.60
CA ILE A 70 -0.98 -7.49 6.22
C ILE A 70 0.17 -7.89 5.28
N ILE A 71 1.40 -7.56 5.63
CA ILE A 71 2.57 -7.95 4.83
C ILE A 71 2.61 -9.47 4.64
N ARG A 72 2.39 -10.24 5.70
CA ARG A 72 2.36 -11.69 5.61
C ARG A 72 1.28 -12.20 4.66
N LEU A 73 0.12 -11.54 4.67
CA LEU A 73 -1.02 -11.98 3.86
C LEU A 73 -0.83 -11.69 2.38
N ILE A 74 -0.15 -10.60 2.04
CA ILE A 74 -0.10 -10.14 0.65
C ILE A 74 1.22 -10.42 -0.07
N ALA A 75 2.34 -10.50 0.66
CA ALA A 75 3.65 -10.53 0.02
C ALA A 75 3.83 -11.70 -0.96
N LYS A 76 3.35 -12.88 -0.60
CA LYS A 76 3.45 -14.06 -1.45
C LYS A 76 2.55 -14.01 -2.67
N GLU A 77 1.51 -13.17 -2.64
CA GLU A 77 0.53 -13.05 -3.72
C GLU A 77 0.91 -11.96 -4.73
N MET A 78 1.86 -11.11 -4.38
CA MET A 78 2.28 -10.00 -5.26
C MET A 78 3.11 -10.54 -6.42
N LYS A 79 2.98 -9.90 -7.58
CA LYS A 79 3.77 -10.31 -8.74
C LYS A 79 5.25 -9.97 -8.56
N ARG A 80 6.11 -10.67 -9.29
CA ARG A 80 7.55 -10.40 -9.29
C ARG A 80 7.83 -8.95 -9.68
N GLY A 81 8.69 -8.30 -8.93
CA GLY A 81 9.10 -6.93 -9.20
C GLY A 81 8.26 -5.87 -8.52
N THR A 82 7.18 -6.24 -7.80
CA THR A 82 6.38 -5.26 -7.08
C THR A 82 7.21 -4.60 -5.98
N TYR A 83 7.06 -3.28 -5.85
CA TYR A 83 7.61 -2.53 -4.74
C TYR A 83 6.59 -2.47 -3.61
N LEU A 84 6.97 -2.95 -2.45
CA LEU A 84 6.13 -2.92 -1.25
C LEU A 84 6.67 -1.80 -0.35
N ILE A 85 5.90 -0.71 -0.27
CA ILE A 85 6.33 0.52 0.40
C ILE A 85 5.59 0.66 1.72
N GLU A 86 6.34 0.78 2.80
CA GLU A 86 5.81 0.88 4.15
C GLU A 86 6.19 2.25 4.71
N ILE A 87 5.23 2.93 5.33
CA ILE A 87 5.38 4.32 5.76
C ILE A 87 5.11 4.55 7.25
N SER A 88 4.97 3.49 8.05
CA SER A 88 4.66 3.67 9.47
C SER A 88 5.82 4.33 10.23
N SER A 89 5.48 5.05 11.30
CA SER A 89 6.46 5.75 12.12
C SER A 89 7.23 4.83 13.06
N GLU A 90 6.64 3.70 13.42
CA GLU A 90 7.30 2.72 14.30
C GLU A 90 7.71 1.50 13.49
N LYS A 91 9.01 1.28 13.37
CA LYS A 91 9.58 0.38 12.36
C LYS A 91 9.97 -1.01 12.85
N SER A 92 10.16 -1.24 14.15
CA SER A 92 10.81 -2.46 14.63
C SER A 92 10.17 -3.76 14.14
N LYS A 93 8.85 -3.91 14.31
CA LYS A 93 8.13 -5.11 13.86
C LYS A 93 7.92 -5.14 12.36
N VAL A 94 7.74 -3.97 11.77
CA VAL A 94 7.53 -3.84 10.33
C VAL A 94 8.80 -4.20 9.57
N VAL A 95 9.95 -3.72 10.01
CA VAL A 95 11.24 -4.05 9.39
C VAL A 95 11.48 -5.56 9.44
N SER A 96 11.18 -6.20 10.57
CA SER A 96 11.29 -7.66 10.68
C SER A 96 10.40 -8.38 9.65
N SER A 97 9.16 -7.90 9.47
CA SER A 97 8.24 -8.48 8.50
C SER A 97 8.70 -8.28 7.07
N LEU A 98 9.23 -7.10 6.75
CA LEU A 98 9.76 -6.82 5.41
C LEU A 98 10.98 -7.68 5.09
N GLY A 99 11.79 -8.01 6.08
CA GLY A 99 12.93 -8.89 5.90
C GLY A 99 12.56 -10.33 5.55
N LYS A 100 11.29 -10.70 5.74
CA LYS A 100 10.79 -12.06 5.47
C LYS A 100 9.99 -12.17 4.17
N VAL A 101 9.87 -11.09 3.40
CA VAL A 101 9.13 -11.17 2.12
C VAL A 101 9.94 -11.97 1.08
N PRO A 102 9.25 -12.58 0.11
CA PRO A 102 9.94 -13.31 -0.96
C PRO A 102 10.92 -12.42 -1.74
N ASP A 103 11.98 -13.01 -2.24
CA ASP A 103 13.01 -12.28 -3.00
C ASP A 103 12.48 -11.60 -4.27
N LYS A 104 11.34 -12.06 -4.79
CA LYS A 104 10.72 -11.43 -5.96
C LYS A 104 10.16 -10.03 -5.68
N ILE A 105 10.01 -9.65 -4.42
CA ILE A 105 9.40 -8.38 -3.98
C ILE A 105 10.49 -7.42 -3.53
N ASN A 106 10.30 -6.14 -3.81
CA ASN A 106 11.23 -5.08 -3.42
C ASN A 106 10.67 -4.30 -2.24
N PRO A 107 11.06 -4.63 -0.99
CA PRO A 107 10.55 -3.92 0.18
C PRO A 107 11.25 -2.58 0.36
N ILE A 108 10.47 -1.53 0.66
CA ILE A 108 10.97 -0.19 0.92
C ILE A 108 10.32 0.35 2.19
N CYS A 109 11.15 0.79 3.14
CA CYS A 109 10.68 1.53 4.31
C CYS A 109 10.97 3.00 4.09
N ILE A 110 9.95 3.83 4.19
CA ILE A 110 10.13 5.28 4.14
C ILE A 110 9.45 5.93 5.33
N HIS A 111 9.89 7.12 5.66
CA HIS A 111 9.26 7.94 6.69
C HIS A 111 8.97 9.30 6.06
N PRO A 112 7.73 9.52 5.60
CA PRO A 112 7.40 10.75 4.90
C PRO A 112 7.60 11.97 5.79
N MET A 113 8.25 12.99 5.26
CA MET A 113 8.39 14.27 5.90
C MET A 113 7.32 15.25 5.43
N PHE A 114 6.32 14.75 4.73
CA PHE A 114 5.24 15.52 4.11
C PHE A 114 3.94 14.73 4.25
N GLY A 115 2.84 15.31 3.79
CA GLY A 115 1.55 14.65 3.85
C GLY A 115 0.53 15.50 4.60
N PRO A 116 -0.61 14.92 5.03
CA PRO A 116 -1.59 15.67 5.81
C PRO A 116 -0.96 16.11 7.11
N GLY A 117 -1.00 17.37 7.36
CA GLY A 117 -0.29 18.05 8.41
C GLY A 117 -0.60 17.67 9.82
#